data_a321b7f2ecf29c1f33cb06ff947fb5bd
#
_entry.id   a321b7f2ecf29c1f33cb06ff947fb5bd
#
_cell.length_a   1.000
_cell.length_b   1.000
_cell.length_c   1.000
_cell.angle_alpha   90.00
_cell.angle_beta   90.00
_cell.angle_gamma   90.00
#
_symmetry.space_group_name_H-M   'P 1'
#
loop_
_entity.id
_entity.type
_entity.pdbx_description
1 polymer ?
#
loop_
_entity_poly.entity_id
_entity_poly.type
_entity_poly.pdbx_seq_one_letter_code
_entity_poly.pdbx_strand_id
1 'polypeptide(L)'
;NQFRPHASGKSQFDLVINNMKELGQRKKGIMGYSFLLLSKFDKSGKLESTNAVDIEKAGNIAKDIGCDYFEVKPAFDLMHYLQSQDTKVTDIANKQLAAIKKLNSETFQVIAPYTLDEALKGVAVQPKEYERCLVQDLRTVVSPSGVYVCPYHRGNLNMRIGDITKQSFKEMWYSKKRKEVRDRVNPKIHCGFHCIRDGSNK
;
A
#
# COMPACT_ATOMS: atom_id res chain seq x y z
N ASN A 1 -10.66 8.79 13.08
CA ASN A 1 -9.27 8.45 13.48
C ASN A 1 -9.10 7.12 14.20
N GLN A 2 -10.12 6.24 14.14
CA GLN A 2 -10.08 4.93 14.77
C GLN A 2 -8.92 4.05 14.25
N PHE A 3 -8.65 4.11 12.94
CA PHE A 3 -7.62 3.29 12.28
C PHE A 3 -6.25 3.99 12.19
N ARG A 4 -6.19 5.30 12.35
CA ARG A 4 -4.96 6.08 12.28
C ARG A 4 -5.00 7.25 13.27
N PRO A 5 -4.87 6.99 14.57
CA PRO A 5 -4.84 8.04 15.58
C PRO A 5 -3.57 8.88 15.41
N HIS A 6 -3.72 10.20 15.59
CA HIS A 6 -2.57 11.10 15.66
C HIS A 6 -1.98 11.07 17.08
N ALA A 7 -0.66 11.27 17.20
CA ALA A 7 0.03 11.24 18.49
C ALA A 7 -0.53 12.27 19.51
N SER A 8 -1.08 13.38 19.05
CA SER A 8 -1.74 14.40 19.90
C SER A 8 -3.16 14.01 20.35
N GLY A 9 -3.70 12.88 19.91
CA GLY A 9 -5.09 12.48 20.14
C GLY A 9 -6.14 13.30 19.36
N LYS A 10 -5.74 14.37 18.67
CA LYS A 10 -6.65 15.23 17.89
C LYS A 10 -6.82 14.72 16.46
N SER A 11 -8.02 14.92 15.89
CA SER A 11 -8.23 14.66 14.45
C SER A 11 -7.41 15.63 13.62
N GLN A 12 -6.70 15.11 12.62
CA GLN A 12 -6.03 15.90 11.59
C GLN A 12 -6.76 15.84 10.25
N PHE A 13 -7.92 15.18 10.21
CA PHE A 13 -8.65 14.94 8.97
C PHE A 13 -9.02 16.23 8.26
N ASP A 14 -9.65 17.16 8.97
CA ASP A 14 -10.09 18.43 8.37
C ASP A 14 -8.92 19.28 7.89
N LEU A 15 -7.81 19.29 8.64
CA LEU A 15 -6.59 19.97 8.23
C LEU A 15 -6.05 19.40 6.91
N VAL A 16 -5.99 18.07 6.81
CA VAL A 16 -5.49 17.39 5.59
C VAL A 16 -6.43 17.68 4.41
N ILE A 17 -7.74 17.59 4.61
CA ILE A 17 -8.73 17.85 3.55
C ILE A 17 -8.65 19.30 3.07
N ASN A 18 -8.55 20.28 3.99
CA ASN A 18 -8.41 21.69 3.63
C ASN A 18 -7.12 21.95 2.84
N ASN A 19 -5.98 21.39 3.29
CA ASN A 19 -4.71 21.51 2.56
C ASN A 19 -4.79 20.88 1.17
N MET A 20 -5.44 19.73 1.04
CA MET A 20 -5.65 19.08 -0.26
C MET A 20 -6.56 19.91 -1.16
N LYS A 21 -7.60 20.54 -0.62
CA LYS A 21 -8.49 21.42 -1.37
C LYS A 21 -7.74 22.64 -1.93
N GLU A 22 -6.90 23.28 -1.11
CA GLU A 22 -6.05 24.38 -1.58
C GLU A 22 -5.05 23.91 -2.66
N LEU A 23 -4.44 22.74 -2.47
CA LEU A 23 -3.55 22.14 -3.46
C LEU A 23 -4.29 21.84 -4.77
N GLY A 24 -5.50 21.30 -4.68
CA GLY A 24 -6.35 21.00 -5.84
C GLY A 24 -6.62 22.22 -6.73
N GLN A 25 -6.79 23.38 -6.12
CA GLN A 25 -6.99 24.65 -6.84
C GLN A 25 -5.72 25.18 -7.53
N ARG A 26 -4.54 24.81 -7.06
CA ARG A 26 -3.23 25.34 -7.51
C ARG A 26 -2.37 24.32 -8.25
N LYS A 27 -2.77 23.08 -8.26
CA LYS A 27 -1.96 21.99 -8.85
C LYS A 27 -1.70 22.21 -10.33
N LYS A 28 -0.50 21.84 -10.76
CA LYS A 28 -0.09 21.78 -12.18
C LYS A 28 0.16 20.34 -12.66
N GLY A 29 -0.09 19.36 -11.81
CA GLY A 29 0.12 17.95 -12.07
C GLY A 29 -1.03 17.10 -11.52
N ILE A 30 -0.88 15.79 -11.59
CA ILE A 30 -1.90 14.83 -11.15
C ILE A 30 -1.90 14.73 -9.62
N MET A 31 -3.07 14.87 -9.01
CA MET A 31 -3.30 14.68 -7.58
C MET A 31 -4.27 13.54 -7.35
N GLY A 32 -3.89 12.57 -6.54
CA GLY A 32 -4.74 11.45 -6.19
C GLY A 32 -5.02 11.33 -4.71
N TYR A 33 -6.12 10.67 -4.39
CA TYR A 33 -6.48 10.29 -3.04
C TYR A 33 -6.48 8.77 -2.91
N SER A 34 -5.61 8.22 -2.04
CA SER A 34 -5.58 6.79 -1.77
C SER A 34 -6.29 6.47 -0.47
N PHE A 35 -7.26 5.56 -0.54
CA PHE A 35 -8.04 5.05 0.58
C PHE A 35 -7.58 3.63 0.90
N LEU A 36 -7.04 3.40 2.10
CA LEU A 36 -6.69 2.07 2.57
C LEU A 36 -7.92 1.41 3.19
N LEU A 37 -8.32 0.27 2.65
CA LEU A 37 -9.37 -0.56 3.25
C LEU A 37 -8.83 -1.25 4.49
N LEU A 38 -9.45 -0.94 5.63
CA LEU A 38 -9.05 -1.42 6.94
C LEU A 38 -10.23 -2.05 7.65
N SER A 39 -9.97 -3.17 8.33
CA SER A 39 -10.93 -3.81 9.20
C SER A 39 -10.26 -4.20 10.52
N LYS A 40 -11.03 -4.20 11.59
CA LYS A 40 -10.59 -4.61 12.91
C LYS A 40 -11.44 -5.80 13.35
N PHE A 41 -10.77 -6.85 13.79
CA PHE A 41 -11.38 -8.07 14.28
C PHE A 41 -11.05 -8.25 15.77
N ASP A 42 -11.95 -8.83 16.51
CA ASP A 42 -11.71 -9.23 17.88
C ASP A 42 -10.84 -10.51 17.96
N LYS A 43 -10.52 -10.93 19.17
CA LYS A 43 -9.69 -12.14 19.40
C LYS A 43 -10.34 -13.44 18.91
N SER A 44 -11.65 -13.45 18.67
CA SER A 44 -12.39 -14.59 18.12
C SER A 44 -12.47 -14.57 16.58
N GLY A 45 -11.92 -13.52 15.93
CA GLY A 45 -11.99 -13.31 14.49
C GLY A 45 -13.30 -12.67 14.03
N LYS A 46 -14.15 -12.17 14.94
CA LYS A 46 -15.38 -11.46 14.57
C LYS A 46 -15.07 -10.01 14.25
N LEU A 47 -15.68 -9.50 13.17
CA LEU A 47 -15.56 -8.12 12.73
C LEU A 47 -16.07 -7.15 13.81
N GLU A 48 -15.18 -6.29 14.33
CA GLU A 48 -15.52 -5.20 15.25
C GLU A 48 -15.89 -3.93 14.47
N SER A 49 -15.09 -3.59 13.44
CA SER A 49 -15.30 -2.39 12.64
C SER A 49 -14.58 -2.50 11.30
N THR A 50 -15.08 -1.74 10.31
CA THR A 50 -14.44 -1.58 9.01
C THR A 50 -14.70 -0.17 8.48
N ASN A 51 -13.73 0.39 7.75
CA ASN A 51 -13.92 1.63 7.02
C ASN A 51 -14.48 1.41 5.61
N ALA A 52 -14.81 0.18 5.24
CA ALA A 52 -15.44 -0.11 3.95
C ALA A 52 -16.73 0.71 3.73
N VAL A 53 -17.44 1.03 4.81
CA VAL A 53 -18.65 1.88 4.78
C VAL A 53 -18.40 3.32 4.34
N ASP A 54 -17.17 3.78 4.42
CA ASP A 54 -16.77 5.18 4.12
C ASP A 54 -16.22 5.35 2.70
N ILE A 55 -16.12 4.29 1.88
CA ILE A 55 -15.51 4.34 0.54
C ILE A 55 -16.23 5.37 -0.34
N GLU A 56 -17.57 5.33 -0.38
CA GLU A 56 -18.37 6.25 -1.19
C GLU A 56 -18.18 7.70 -0.75
N LYS A 57 -18.23 7.95 0.56
CA LYS A 57 -18.00 9.27 1.14
C LYS A 57 -16.59 9.78 0.79
N ALA A 58 -15.58 8.94 0.93
CA ALA A 58 -14.20 9.31 0.61
C ALA A 58 -14.00 9.59 -0.88
N GLY A 59 -14.64 8.81 -1.77
CA GLY A 59 -14.62 9.05 -3.21
C GLY A 59 -15.24 10.38 -3.61
N ASN A 60 -16.38 10.75 -3.01
CA ASN A 60 -17.01 12.05 -3.22
C ASN A 60 -16.12 13.19 -2.73
N ILE A 61 -15.56 13.08 -1.51
CA ILE A 61 -14.61 14.07 -0.98
C ILE A 61 -13.43 14.23 -1.94
N ALA A 62 -12.84 13.14 -2.43
CA ALA A 62 -11.71 13.20 -3.37
C ALA A 62 -12.06 13.98 -4.64
N LYS A 63 -13.24 13.79 -5.19
CA LYS A 63 -13.74 14.53 -6.36
C LYS A 63 -13.95 16.00 -6.03
N ASP A 64 -14.59 16.31 -4.91
CA ASP A 64 -14.95 17.68 -4.50
C ASP A 64 -13.71 18.54 -4.19
N ILE A 65 -12.63 17.95 -3.68
CA ILE A 65 -11.36 18.65 -3.44
C ILE A 65 -10.48 18.80 -4.68
N GLY A 66 -10.93 18.30 -5.84
CA GLY A 66 -10.23 18.46 -7.11
C GLY A 66 -9.12 17.43 -7.34
N CYS A 67 -9.22 16.21 -6.79
CA CYS A 67 -8.35 15.12 -7.20
C CYS A 67 -8.65 14.66 -8.64
N ASP A 68 -7.65 14.11 -9.31
CA ASP A 68 -7.78 13.49 -10.63
C ASP A 68 -8.15 12.01 -10.53
N TYR A 69 -7.83 11.39 -9.39
CA TYR A 69 -8.24 10.02 -9.12
C TYR A 69 -8.46 9.73 -7.64
N PHE A 70 -9.29 8.74 -7.41
CA PHE A 70 -9.51 8.09 -6.11
C PHE A 70 -9.17 6.61 -6.23
N GLU A 71 -8.27 6.12 -5.39
CA GLU A 71 -7.81 4.74 -5.43
C GLU A 71 -8.11 4.04 -4.10
N VAL A 72 -8.82 2.91 -4.15
CA VAL A 72 -9.06 2.05 -2.98
C VAL A 72 -8.04 0.92 -2.99
N LYS A 73 -7.25 0.83 -1.93
CA LYS A 73 -6.18 -0.18 -1.78
C LYS A 73 -6.46 -1.11 -0.62
N PRO A 74 -6.10 -2.40 -0.74
CA PRO A 74 -6.04 -3.27 0.43
C PRO A 74 -4.91 -2.78 1.36
N ALA A 75 -5.12 -2.88 2.67
CA ALA A 75 -4.05 -2.66 3.62
C ALA A 75 -3.02 -3.78 3.55
N PHE A 76 -1.78 -3.42 3.83
CA PHE A 76 -0.66 -4.36 3.90
C PHE A 76 -0.18 -4.46 5.34
N ASP A 77 -0.25 -5.64 5.93
CA ASP A 77 0.26 -5.92 7.26
C ASP A 77 1.53 -6.76 7.16
N LEU A 78 2.63 -6.22 7.68
CA LEU A 78 3.97 -6.82 7.77
C LEU A 78 4.47 -7.44 6.47
N MET A 79 3.85 -8.48 5.96
CA MET A 79 4.25 -9.22 4.77
C MET A 79 3.07 -9.67 3.92
N HIS A 80 1.84 -9.39 4.34
CA HIS A 80 0.62 -9.87 3.72
C HIS A 80 -0.37 -8.72 3.52
N TYR A 81 -1.16 -8.79 2.46
CA TYR A 81 -2.36 -7.97 2.42
C TYR A 81 -3.30 -8.46 3.51
N LEU A 82 -3.92 -7.51 4.23
CA LEU A 82 -5.01 -7.85 5.15
C LEU A 82 -6.15 -8.43 4.32
N GLN A 83 -6.24 -9.74 4.36
CA GLN A 83 -7.32 -10.45 3.70
C GLN A 83 -8.57 -10.31 4.55
N SER A 84 -9.63 -9.80 3.96
CA SER A 84 -10.94 -9.88 4.58
C SER A 84 -11.46 -11.31 4.43
N GLN A 85 -11.43 -12.07 5.50
CA GLN A 85 -12.12 -13.37 5.55
C GLN A 85 -13.62 -13.22 5.88
N ASP A 86 -14.06 -12.00 6.19
CA ASP A 86 -15.45 -11.71 6.51
C ASP A 86 -16.21 -11.27 5.25
N THR A 87 -17.16 -12.10 4.84
CA THR A 87 -18.02 -11.83 3.66
C THR A 87 -18.75 -10.50 3.76
N LYS A 88 -19.08 -10.04 5.00
CA LYS A 88 -19.74 -8.75 5.23
C LYS A 88 -18.87 -7.57 4.78
N VAL A 89 -17.54 -7.62 5.05
CA VAL A 89 -16.62 -6.58 4.59
C VAL A 89 -16.56 -6.57 3.06
N THR A 90 -16.51 -7.75 2.46
CA THR A 90 -16.49 -7.91 1.00
C THR A 90 -17.77 -7.36 0.37
N ASP A 91 -18.92 -7.69 0.90
CA ASP A 91 -20.22 -7.22 0.40
C ASP A 91 -20.36 -5.70 0.51
N ILE A 92 -19.99 -5.13 1.67
CA ILE A 92 -19.99 -3.69 1.88
C ILE A 92 -19.04 -3.02 0.89
N ALA A 93 -17.79 -3.49 0.79
CA ALA A 93 -16.80 -2.91 -0.10
C ALA A 93 -17.25 -2.96 -1.57
N ASN A 94 -17.78 -4.09 -2.03
CA ASN A 94 -18.29 -4.25 -3.39
C ASN A 94 -19.45 -3.30 -3.70
N LYS A 95 -20.40 -3.16 -2.76
CA LYS A 95 -21.52 -2.20 -2.89
C LYS A 95 -21.01 -0.76 -3.00
N GLN A 96 -20.10 -0.36 -2.13
CA GLN A 96 -19.51 0.98 -2.10
C GLN A 96 -18.66 1.24 -3.36
N LEU A 97 -17.87 0.26 -3.81
CA LEU A 97 -17.09 0.36 -5.05
C LEU A 97 -18.00 0.52 -6.28
N ALA A 98 -19.11 -0.20 -6.33
CA ALA A 98 -20.10 -0.04 -7.41
C ALA A 98 -20.69 1.37 -7.42
N ALA A 99 -20.97 1.94 -6.25
CA ALA A 99 -21.48 3.30 -6.11
C ALA A 99 -20.48 4.34 -6.63
N ILE A 100 -19.20 4.25 -6.22
CA ILE A 100 -18.18 5.24 -6.62
C ILE A 100 -17.73 5.10 -8.09
N LYS A 101 -17.90 3.96 -8.72
CA LYS A 101 -17.63 3.81 -10.18
C LYS A 101 -18.41 4.80 -11.02
N LYS A 102 -19.57 5.24 -10.56
CA LYS A 102 -20.41 6.27 -11.21
C LYS A 102 -19.77 7.66 -11.20
N LEU A 103 -18.77 7.87 -10.36
CA LEU A 103 -18.03 9.15 -10.29
C LEU A 103 -17.00 9.30 -11.41
N ASN A 104 -16.67 8.22 -12.15
CA ASN A 104 -15.76 8.26 -13.28
C ASN A 104 -16.19 9.30 -14.31
N SER A 105 -15.24 10.09 -14.78
CA SER A 105 -15.40 11.10 -15.82
C SER A 105 -14.06 11.27 -16.55
N GLU A 106 -14.01 12.14 -17.54
CA GLU A 106 -12.77 12.49 -18.24
C GLU A 106 -11.71 13.09 -17.30
N THR A 107 -12.15 13.77 -16.23
CA THR A 107 -11.28 14.49 -15.29
C THR A 107 -11.12 13.81 -13.93
N PHE A 108 -11.82 12.72 -13.67
CA PHE A 108 -11.75 12.01 -12.40
C PHE A 108 -11.89 10.50 -12.60
N GLN A 109 -10.95 9.74 -12.07
CA GLN A 109 -10.91 8.29 -12.21
C GLN A 109 -11.02 7.57 -10.87
N VAL A 110 -11.84 6.53 -10.83
CA VAL A 110 -11.90 5.60 -9.69
C VAL A 110 -11.08 4.36 -10.01
N ILE A 111 -10.07 4.10 -9.19
CA ILE A 111 -9.13 3.00 -9.37
C ILE A 111 -9.35 1.96 -8.28
N ALA A 112 -9.69 0.75 -8.69
CA ALA A 112 -9.72 -0.43 -7.84
C ALA A 112 -8.70 -1.44 -8.42
N PRO A 113 -7.48 -1.53 -7.87
CA PRO A 113 -6.45 -2.42 -8.41
C PRO A 113 -6.85 -3.89 -8.23
N TYR A 114 -6.34 -4.77 -9.09
CA TYR A 114 -6.59 -6.22 -9.00
C TYR A 114 -6.22 -6.80 -7.63
N THR A 115 -5.22 -6.23 -6.96
CA THR A 115 -4.82 -6.64 -5.60
C THR A 115 -5.90 -6.40 -4.55
N LEU A 116 -6.80 -5.43 -4.77
CA LEU A 116 -7.97 -5.24 -3.91
C LEU A 116 -8.99 -6.35 -4.12
N ASP A 117 -9.25 -6.73 -5.37
CA ASP A 117 -10.17 -7.82 -5.70
C ASP A 117 -9.67 -9.15 -5.14
N GLU A 118 -8.39 -9.45 -5.28
CA GLU A 118 -7.76 -10.64 -4.68
C GLU A 118 -7.85 -10.61 -3.15
N ALA A 119 -7.59 -9.47 -2.51
CA ALA A 119 -7.70 -9.32 -1.06
C ALA A 119 -9.13 -9.52 -0.56
N LEU A 120 -10.13 -8.98 -1.28
CA LEU A 120 -11.54 -9.13 -0.94
C LEU A 120 -12.03 -10.59 -1.14
N LYS A 121 -11.49 -11.28 -2.12
CA LYS A 121 -11.79 -12.71 -2.39
C LYS A 121 -11.02 -13.66 -1.46
N GLY A 122 -10.11 -13.16 -0.64
CA GLY A 122 -9.26 -13.99 0.23
C GLY A 122 -8.31 -14.89 -0.56
N VAL A 123 -7.86 -14.46 -1.73
CA VAL A 123 -6.93 -15.24 -2.56
C VAL A 123 -5.60 -15.40 -1.82
N ALA A 124 -5.22 -16.65 -1.59
CA ALA A 124 -3.95 -16.96 -0.94
C ALA A 124 -2.75 -16.52 -1.81
N VAL A 125 -1.71 -16.03 -1.14
CA VAL A 125 -0.45 -15.72 -1.81
C VAL A 125 0.16 -17.02 -2.35
N GLN A 126 0.41 -17.06 -3.64
CA GLN A 126 1.05 -18.22 -4.25
C GLN A 126 2.55 -18.21 -3.96
N PRO A 127 3.17 -19.39 -3.70
CA PRO A 127 4.61 -19.51 -3.61
C PRO A 127 5.29 -18.97 -4.87
N LYS A 128 6.45 -18.32 -4.68
CA LYS A 128 7.24 -17.88 -5.83
C LYS A 128 7.91 -19.06 -6.50
N GLU A 129 7.90 -19.09 -7.83
CA GLU A 129 8.51 -20.16 -8.61
C GLU A 129 9.99 -19.88 -8.96
N TYR A 130 10.45 -18.64 -8.74
CA TYR A 130 11.80 -18.18 -9.04
C TYR A 130 12.64 -17.99 -7.77
N GLU A 131 13.94 -18.26 -7.89
CA GLU A 131 14.91 -18.19 -6.78
C GLU A 131 15.67 -16.86 -6.74
N ARG A 132 15.66 -16.12 -7.83
CA ARG A 132 16.33 -14.81 -7.95
C ARG A 132 15.33 -13.73 -8.29
N CYS A 133 15.37 -12.66 -7.54
CA CYS A 133 14.56 -11.48 -7.82
C CYS A 133 15.37 -10.48 -8.66
N LEU A 134 15.03 -10.30 -9.93
CA LEU A 134 15.68 -9.35 -10.82
C LEU A 134 15.31 -7.89 -10.49
N VAL A 135 14.12 -7.69 -9.96
CA VAL A 135 13.61 -6.35 -9.62
C VAL A 135 14.44 -5.67 -8.53
N GLN A 136 15.11 -6.42 -7.64
CA GLN A 136 16.00 -5.83 -6.65
C GLN A 136 17.27 -5.19 -7.25
N ASP A 137 17.59 -5.47 -8.51
CA ASP A 137 18.68 -4.82 -9.23
C ASP A 137 18.24 -3.47 -9.83
N LEU A 138 16.94 -3.17 -9.85
CA LEU A 138 16.37 -1.95 -10.39
C LEU A 138 15.81 -0.99 -9.33
N ARG A 139 15.53 -1.49 -8.13
CA ARG A 139 14.93 -0.68 -7.07
C ARG A 139 15.38 -1.09 -5.68
N THR A 140 15.29 -0.14 -4.77
CA THR A 140 15.51 -0.31 -3.34
C THR A 140 14.56 0.61 -2.57
N VAL A 141 14.60 0.59 -1.25
CA VAL A 141 13.86 1.53 -0.41
C VAL A 141 14.80 2.19 0.59
N VAL A 142 14.71 3.51 0.67
CA VAL A 142 15.34 4.33 1.69
C VAL A 142 14.30 4.64 2.77
N SER A 143 14.65 4.40 4.02
CA SER A 143 13.80 4.67 5.17
C SER A 143 14.65 5.22 6.34
N PRO A 144 14.05 5.80 7.38
CA PRO A 144 14.79 6.26 8.54
C PRO A 144 15.63 5.18 9.24
N SER A 145 15.22 3.91 9.13
CA SER A 145 15.95 2.77 9.73
C SER A 145 17.07 2.22 8.83
N GLY A 146 17.25 2.77 7.63
CA GLY A 146 18.29 2.38 6.69
C GLY A 146 17.77 2.13 5.27
N VAL A 147 18.65 1.58 4.44
CA VAL A 147 18.36 1.23 3.05
C VAL A 147 18.23 -0.29 2.93
N TYR A 148 17.14 -0.73 2.30
CA TYR A 148 16.79 -2.15 2.18
C TYR A 148 16.69 -2.56 0.72
N VAL A 149 17.03 -3.82 0.46
CA VAL A 149 17.01 -4.40 -0.90
C VAL A 149 15.64 -4.33 -1.58
N CYS A 150 14.56 -4.28 -0.80
CA CYS A 150 13.19 -4.26 -1.32
C CYS A 150 12.25 -3.53 -0.34
N PRO A 151 11.22 -2.79 -0.81
CA PRO A 151 10.22 -2.18 0.05
C PRO A 151 9.49 -3.15 1.00
N TYR A 152 9.25 -4.39 0.55
CA TYR A 152 8.59 -5.41 1.36
C TYR A 152 9.47 -5.96 2.49
N HIS A 153 10.78 -5.81 2.38
CA HIS A 153 11.75 -6.18 3.42
C HIS A 153 12.19 -5.00 4.29
N ARG A 154 11.50 -3.86 4.19
CA ARG A 154 11.77 -2.70 5.05
C ARG A 154 11.64 -3.08 6.53
N GLY A 155 12.66 -2.74 7.32
CA GLY A 155 12.74 -3.07 8.75
C GLY A 155 13.40 -4.43 9.05
N ASN A 156 13.52 -5.32 8.09
CA ASN A 156 14.26 -6.58 8.25
C ASN A 156 15.77 -6.32 8.14
N LEU A 157 16.48 -6.36 9.26
CA LEU A 157 17.92 -6.05 9.32
C LEU A 157 18.77 -6.98 8.44
N ASN A 158 18.35 -8.22 8.21
CA ASN A 158 19.03 -9.16 7.32
C ASN A 158 18.96 -8.72 5.85
N MET A 159 18.00 -7.88 5.50
CA MET A 159 17.77 -7.35 4.16
C MET A 159 18.23 -5.88 4.02
N ARG A 160 18.91 -5.36 5.05
CA ARG A 160 19.49 -4.01 5.07
C ARG A 160 20.80 -4.00 4.31
N ILE A 161 20.90 -3.13 3.32
CA ILE A 161 22.12 -2.97 2.51
C ILE A 161 23.01 -1.82 2.97
N GLY A 162 22.49 -0.90 3.77
CA GLY A 162 23.30 0.20 4.30
C GLY A 162 22.49 1.28 5.01
N ASP A 163 23.17 2.41 5.22
CA ASP A 163 22.65 3.58 5.93
C ASP A 163 23.11 4.85 5.20
N ILE A 164 22.15 5.56 4.60
CA ILE A 164 22.42 6.76 3.79
C ILE A 164 22.99 7.93 4.64
N THR A 165 22.87 7.88 5.96
CA THR A 165 23.48 8.88 6.83
C THR A 165 24.98 8.64 7.06
N LYS A 166 25.50 7.46 6.71
CA LYS A 166 26.90 7.05 6.96
C LYS A 166 27.74 6.90 5.70
N GLN A 167 27.07 6.74 4.54
CA GLN A 167 27.74 6.52 3.27
C GLN A 167 26.85 6.98 2.12
N SER A 168 27.44 7.33 0.98
CA SER A 168 26.66 7.70 -0.21
C SER A 168 25.86 6.53 -0.76
N PHE A 169 24.75 6.83 -1.46
CA PHE A 169 23.96 5.80 -2.13
C PHE A 169 24.80 5.01 -3.15
N LYS A 170 25.70 5.67 -3.88
CA LYS A 170 26.59 5.03 -4.86
C LYS A 170 27.50 3.99 -4.22
N GLU A 171 28.20 4.36 -3.12
CA GLU A 171 29.05 3.43 -2.39
C GLU A 171 28.27 2.22 -1.88
N MET A 172 27.09 2.46 -1.33
CA MET A 172 26.18 1.42 -0.84
C MET A 172 25.70 0.50 -1.97
N TRP A 173 25.30 1.08 -3.10
CA TRP A 173 24.77 0.35 -4.25
C TRP A 173 25.78 -0.62 -4.85
N TYR A 174 27.06 -0.26 -4.89
CA TYR A 174 28.16 -1.09 -5.38
C TYR A 174 28.90 -1.86 -4.30
N SER A 175 28.42 -1.80 -3.05
CA SER A 175 29.09 -2.46 -1.92
C SER A 175 29.03 -3.99 -1.98
N LYS A 176 30.03 -4.64 -1.35
CA LYS A 176 30.03 -6.09 -1.09
C LYS A 176 28.78 -6.49 -0.27
N LYS A 177 28.41 -5.66 0.72
CA LYS A 177 27.21 -5.89 1.55
C LYS A 177 25.95 -6.01 0.73
N ARG A 178 25.71 -5.10 -0.23
CA ARG A 178 24.53 -5.19 -1.12
C ARG A 178 24.56 -6.47 -1.94
N LYS A 179 25.71 -6.84 -2.50
CA LYS A 179 25.86 -8.06 -3.28
C LYS A 179 25.52 -9.29 -2.43
N GLU A 180 26.05 -9.40 -1.22
CA GLU A 180 25.77 -10.50 -0.29
C GLU A 180 24.27 -10.58 0.07
N VAL A 181 23.63 -9.44 0.36
CA VAL A 181 22.18 -9.41 0.65
C VAL A 181 21.38 -9.84 -0.57
N ARG A 182 21.71 -9.32 -1.75
CA ARG A 182 21.05 -9.66 -3.01
C ARG A 182 21.15 -11.16 -3.31
N ASP A 183 22.35 -11.72 -3.19
CA ASP A 183 22.61 -13.12 -3.55
C ASP A 183 21.96 -14.09 -2.54
N ARG A 184 21.70 -13.63 -1.31
CA ARG A 184 20.99 -14.41 -0.27
C ARG A 184 19.49 -14.41 -0.41
N VAL A 185 18.90 -13.38 -1.07
CA VAL A 185 17.44 -13.28 -1.21
C VAL A 185 16.94 -14.33 -2.20
N ASN A 186 16.34 -15.38 -1.67
CA ASN A 186 15.59 -16.36 -2.45
C ASN A 186 14.09 -16.09 -2.31
N PRO A 187 13.39 -15.65 -3.36
CA PRO A 187 11.97 -15.35 -3.29
C PRO A 187 11.08 -16.51 -2.88
N LYS A 188 11.42 -17.75 -3.22
CA LYS A 188 10.68 -18.95 -2.75
C LYS A 188 10.62 -19.05 -1.24
N ILE A 189 11.68 -18.58 -0.55
CA ILE A 189 11.82 -18.69 0.92
C ILE A 189 11.44 -17.37 1.61
N HIS A 190 11.86 -16.24 1.02
CA HIS A 190 11.81 -14.95 1.71
C HIS A 190 10.63 -14.05 1.30
N CYS A 191 9.88 -14.42 0.24
CA CYS A 191 8.83 -13.57 -0.34
C CYS A 191 7.44 -14.24 -0.31
N GLY A 192 7.03 -14.74 0.87
CA GLY A 192 5.69 -15.28 1.09
C GLY A 192 4.58 -14.22 1.14
N PHE A 193 4.67 -13.19 0.31
CA PHE A 193 3.74 -12.07 0.24
C PHE A 193 3.37 -11.74 -1.20
N HIS A 194 2.26 -11.03 -1.37
CA HIS A 194 1.80 -10.56 -2.67
C HIS A 194 2.73 -9.46 -3.21
N CYS A 195 3.52 -9.78 -4.21
CA CYS A 195 4.46 -8.82 -4.82
C CYS A 195 3.91 -8.29 -6.14
N ILE A 196 3.65 -6.98 -6.19
CA ILE A 196 3.18 -6.31 -7.43
C ILE A 196 4.17 -6.40 -8.60
N ARG A 197 5.37 -6.94 -8.36
CA ARG A 197 6.44 -7.12 -9.36
C ARG A 197 6.71 -8.58 -9.70
N ASP A 198 5.83 -9.49 -9.30
CA ASP A 198 5.98 -10.90 -9.64
C ASP A 198 6.13 -11.12 -11.14
N GLY A 199 5.27 -10.51 -11.93
CA GLY A 199 5.32 -10.61 -13.38
C GLY A 199 6.60 -10.06 -14.03
N SER A 200 7.38 -9.24 -13.31
CA SER A 200 8.68 -8.73 -13.79
C SER A 200 9.86 -9.68 -13.49
N ASN A 201 9.62 -10.77 -12.77
CA ASN A 201 10.61 -11.78 -12.41
C ASN A 201 10.36 -13.13 -13.13
N LYS A 202 9.28 -13.24 -13.86
CA LYS A 202 8.92 -14.35 -14.76
C LYS A 202 9.32 -13.99 -16.17
#